data_5d5ef396387db0170c2c5c1111d90ede
#
_entry.id   5d5ef396387db0170c2c5c1111d90ede
#
_cell.length_a   1.000
_cell.length_b   1.000
_cell.length_c   1.000
_cell.angle_alpha   90.00
_cell.angle_beta   90.00
_cell.angle_gamma   90.00
#
_symmetry.space_group_name_H-M   'P 1'
#
loop_
_entity.id
_entity.type
_entity.pdbx_description
1 polymer ?
#
loop_
_entity_poly.entity_id
_entity_poly.type
_entity_poly.pdbx_seq_one_letter_code
_entity_poly.pdbx_strand_id
1 'polypeptide(L)'
;MFETFRNAWKTEDLRKRLLYTLLILILFRLGCAIPVPYITSSALESMFTTGSMLTYLNMMSGGAMSRCTIFALGVQPYINATIIIQLLCVAIPYLENLSKEGEEGRQKLTKISNYTGAAIALLLSIAYYFIIRRMGALKYTDGFAGIFSGIVIVACFTAGAQFVTWMGNQIDAKGIGNGLSLMIFAGIVADWSRVGSSFQDMLTRAQAGASGYYIMIPAMVILALVAVVFVVILTNAERRIPVQYAKRVVGRKMYGGQASYIPIKVNMSGVMPIIFASTLCGLPNMIGSFLNLDATKHPYWTAFFRVFNYNSVLYLVVYVLLIVAFNYFYVAIQYNPVDISNQLRKNNGTIPGIRPGKPPSDFITKTLSKITLIGAVFLAIVAAVPMIIGDLTGVSIQLGGTSLLIIVGVALDTARSLEGYMTARHHKGFLE
;
A
#
# COMPACT_ATOMS: atom_id res chain seq x y z
N MET A 1 -12.22 -2.91 -19.91
CA MET A 1 -11.61 -1.70 -19.33
C MET A 1 -11.74 -0.44 -20.18
N PHE A 2 -11.31 -0.41 -21.43
CA PHE A 2 -11.47 0.80 -22.28
C PHE A 2 -12.94 1.21 -22.47
N GLU A 3 -13.84 0.26 -22.67
CA GLU A 3 -15.29 0.53 -22.77
C GLU A 3 -15.86 1.04 -21.44
N THR A 4 -15.42 0.48 -20.32
CA THR A 4 -15.83 0.91 -18.98
C THR A 4 -15.44 2.38 -18.74
N PHE A 5 -14.21 2.75 -19.08
CA PHE A 5 -13.72 4.14 -18.98
C PHE A 5 -14.51 5.09 -19.91
N ARG A 6 -14.74 4.68 -21.16
CA ARG A 6 -15.51 5.48 -22.12
C ARG A 6 -16.96 5.70 -21.66
N ASN A 7 -17.59 4.67 -21.08
CA ASN A 7 -18.95 4.77 -20.59
C ASN A 7 -19.02 5.59 -19.29
N ALA A 8 -18.04 5.46 -18.39
CA ALA A 8 -17.93 6.27 -17.19
C ALA A 8 -17.78 7.76 -17.52
N TRP A 9 -17.02 8.10 -18.58
CA TRP A 9 -16.85 9.47 -19.02
C TRP A 9 -18.11 10.13 -19.58
N LYS A 10 -19.01 9.34 -20.13
CA LYS A 10 -20.34 9.79 -20.60
C LYS A 10 -21.29 10.15 -19.46
N THR A 11 -21.07 9.57 -18.28
CA THR A 11 -21.92 9.79 -17.11
C THR A 11 -21.43 11.01 -16.33
N GLU A 12 -22.27 12.05 -16.20
CA GLU A 12 -21.86 13.35 -15.63
C GLU A 12 -21.28 13.25 -14.21
N ASP A 13 -21.91 12.48 -13.31
CA ASP A 13 -21.44 12.35 -11.93
C ASP A 13 -20.12 11.57 -11.85
N LEU A 14 -19.96 10.50 -12.65
CA LEU A 14 -18.71 9.74 -12.67
C LEU A 14 -17.58 10.58 -13.26
N ARG A 15 -17.88 11.38 -14.29
CA ARG A 15 -16.94 12.35 -14.85
C ARG A 15 -16.49 13.37 -13.82
N LYS A 16 -17.43 13.93 -13.02
CA LYS A 16 -17.09 14.87 -11.93
C LYS A 16 -16.18 14.22 -10.88
N ARG A 17 -16.47 12.98 -10.48
CA ARG A 17 -15.63 12.23 -9.52
C ARG A 17 -14.24 11.91 -10.07
N LEU A 18 -14.14 11.49 -11.34
CA LEU A 18 -12.87 11.25 -12.03
C LEU A 18 -12.03 12.53 -12.11
N LEU A 19 -12.63 13.64 -12.55
CA LEU A 19 -11.95 14.93 -12.63
C LEU A 19 -11.50 15.44 -11.27
N TYR A 20 -12.31 15.24 -10.22
CA TYR A 20 -11.94 15.57 -8.85
C TYR A 20 -10.73 14.76 -8.36
N THR A 21 -10.73 13.45 -8.59
CA THR A 21 -9.60 12.57 -8.26
C THR A 21 -8.33 13.02 -8.98
N LEU A 22 -8.43 13.28 -10.29
CA LEU A 22 -7.30 13.75 -11.09
C LEU A 22 -6.78 15.11 -10.62
N LEU A 23 -7.66 16.05 -10.28
CA LEU A 23 -7.28 17.35 -9.73
C LEU A 23 -6.48 17.21 -8.44
N ILE A 24 -6.92 16.35 -7.50
CA ILE A 24 -6.18 16.12 -6.25
C ILE A 24 -4.82 15.48 -6.53
N LEU A 25 -4.72 14.52 -7.47
CA LEU A 25 -3.44 13.93 -7.84
C LEU A 25 -2.49 14.96 -8.46
N ILE A 26 -2.99 15.89 -9.25
CA ILE A 26 -2.18 17.02 -9.78
C ILE A 26 -1.69 17.92 -8.64
N LEU A 27 -2.58 18.29 -7.69
CA LEU A 27 -2.19 19.09 -6.52
C LEU A 27 -1.12 18.38 -5.66
N PHE A 28 -1.26 17.06 -5.48
CA PHE A 28 -0.25 16.25 -4.81
C PHE A 28 1.11 16.35 -5.53
N ARG A 29 1.13 16.21 -6.85
CA ARG A 29 2.36 16.30 -7.63
C ARG A 29 3.00 17.70 -7.58
N LEU A 30 2.19 18.75 -7.60
CA LEU A 30 2.69 20.12 -7.42
C LEU A 30 3.34 20.31 -6.05
N GLY A 31 2.73 19.80 -4.98
CA GLY A 31 3.31 19.86 -3.63
C GLY A 31 4.61 19.05 -3.48
N CYS A 32 4.77 17.94 -4.23
CA CYS A 32 6.02 17.20 -4.31
C CYS A 32 7.15 17.94 -5.05
N ALA A 33 6.87 19.08 -5.70
CA ALA A 33 7.86 19.90 -6.37
C ALA A 33 8.28 21.14 -5.54
N ILE A 34 7.56 21.48 -4.47
CA ILE A 34 7.82 22.69 -3.65
C ILE A 34 8.83 22.33 -2.55
N PRO A 35 10.09 22.82 -2.61
CA PRO A 35 11.09 22.54 -1.59
C PRO A 35 10.77 23.27 -0.27
N VAL A 36 11.14 22.66 0.85
CA VAL A 36 11.05 23.30 2.18
C VAL A 36 12.14 24.36 2.29
N PRO A 37 11.84 25.55 2.83
CA PRO A 37 12.83 26.62 2.99
C PRO A 37 13.96 26.20 3.93
N TYR A 38 15.13 26.83 3.78
CA TYR A 38 16.33 26.65 4.60
C TYR A 38 17.07 25.31 4.43
N ILE A 39 16.71 24.47 3.44
CA ILE A 39 17.40 23.21 3.14
C ILE A 39 18.08 23.32 1.77
N THR A 40 19.29 22.75 1.66
CA THR A 40 20.04 22.58 0.42
C THR A 40 19.89 21.15 -0.05
N SER A 41 19.08 20.90 -1.08
CA SER A 41 18.70 19.56 -1.53
C SER A 41 19.85 18.74 -2.15
N SER A 42 20.86 19.40 -2.74
CA SER A 42 21.98 18.73 -3.43
C SER A 42 22.82 17.80 -2.53
N ALA A 43 22.93 18.10 -1.24
CA ALA A 43 23.70 17.29 -0.30
C ALA A 43 22.99 15.96 0.08
N LEU A 44 21.67 15.88 -0.10
CA LEU A 44 20.85 14.75 0.28
C LEU A 44 20.66 13.73 -0.85
N GLU A 45 20.78 14.17 -2.09
CA GLU A 45 20.51 13.33 -3.26
C GLU A 45 21.40 12.08 -3.32
N SER A 46 22.64 12.19 -2.85
CA SER A 46 23.60 11.07 -2.77
C SER A 46 23.19 9.93 -1.84
N MET A 47 22.42 10.20 -0.78
CA MET A 47 21.93 9.17 0.15
C MET A 47 20.84 8.27 -0.45
N PHE A 48 20.11 8.78 -1.41
CA PHE A 48 18.97 8.07 -2.00
C PHE A 48 19.36 7.27 -3.26
N THR A 49 20.64 7.26 -3.61
CA THR A 49 21.16 6.53 -4.80
C THR A 49 21.54 5.09 -4.52
N THR A 50 21.80 4.73 -3.27
CA THR A 50 22.23 3.38 -2.84
C THR A 50 21.09 2.64 -2.18
N GLY A 51 20.58 1.54 -2.78
CA GLY A 51 19.56 0.57 -2.38
C GLY A 51 19.17 0.45 -0.90
N SER A 52 18.93 1.57 -0.24
CA SER A 52 18.56 1.69 1.16
C SER A 52 17.02 1.76 1.30
N MET A 53 16.51 1.49 2.50
CA MET A 53 15.10 1.70 2.84
C MET A 53 14.63 3.13 2.54
N LEU A 54 15.52 4.12 2.67
CA LEU A 54 15.24 5.52 2.32
C LEU A 54 14.90 5.68 0.84
N THR A 55 15.51 4.89 -0.04
CA THR A 55 15.20 4.87 -1.48
C THR A 55 13.77 4.39 -1.73
N TYR A 56 13.31 3.36 -1.01
CA TYR A 56 11.93 2.86 -1.10
C TYR A 56 10.91 3.92 -0.61
N LEU A 57 11.18 4.56 0.53
CA LEU A 57 10.34 5.64 1.06
C LEU A 57 10.30 6.83 0.11
N ASN A 58 11.43 7.18 -0.48
CA ASN A 58 11.53 8.24 -1.48
C ASN A 58 10.70 7.92 -2.72
N MET A 59 10.70 6.67 -3.17
CA MET A 59 9.89 6.21 -4.30
C MET A 59 8.40 6.27 -3.99
N MET A 60 7.97 5.87 -2.78
CA MET A 60 6.56 5.99 -2.35
C MET A 60 6.10 7.45 -2.25
N SER A 61 7.00 8.38 -1.93
CA SER A 61 6.73 9.82 -1.91
C SER A 61 6.89 10.48 -3.30
N GLY A 62 7.23 9.71 -4.33
CA GLY A 62 7.45 10.24 -5.70
C GLY A 62 8.65 11.15 -5.84
N GLY A 63 9.75 10.84 -5.13
CA GLY A 63 10.98 11.63 -5.14
C GLY A 63 10.93 12.87 -4.23
N ALA A 64 9.85 13.06 -3.48
CA ALA A 64 9.67 14.21 -2.61
C ALA A 64 10.66 14.22 -1.43
N MET A 65 11.03 13.04 -0.93
CA MET A 65 11.94 12.92 0.22
C MET A 65 13.38 13.33 -0.13
N SER A 66 13.92 12.89 -1.26
CA SER A 66 15.27 13.27 -1.69
C SER A 66 15.41 14.77 -2.01
N ARG A 67 14.32 15.41 -2.42
CA ARG A 67 14.26 16.85 -2.73
C ARG A 67 13.86 17.70 -1.52
N CYS A 68 13.61 17.09 -0.34
CA CYS A 68 13.12 17.78 0.86
C CYS A 68 11.94 18.70 0.60
N THR A 69 10.95 18.21 -0.11
CA THR A 69 9.74 18.99 -0.40
C THR A 69 8.76 18.94 0.77
N ILE A 70 7.73 19.78 0.73
CA ILE A 70 6.70 19.85 1.78
C ILE A 70 6.05 18.48 2.00
N PHE A 71 5.90 17.66 0.94
CA PHE A 71 5.31 16.32 1.02
C PHE A 71 6.37 15.20 1.16
N ALA A 72 7.56 15.49 1.68
CA ALA A 72 8.64 14.52 1.83
C ALA A 72 8.25 13.27 2.63
N LEU A 73 7.46 13.41 3.69
CA LEU A 73 6.95 12.29 4.48
C LEU A 73 5.78 11.54 3.81
N GLY A 74 5.14 12.15 2.81
CA GLY A 74 4.04 11.55 2.05
C GLY A 74 2.94 10.99 2.94
N VAL A 75 2.45 9.80 2.60
CA VAL A 75 1.36 9.08 3.29
C VAL A 75 1.89 8.21 4.45
N GLN A 76 3.21 8.07 4.58
CA GLN A 76 3.86 7.14 5.51
C GLN A 76 3.38 7.27 6.97
N PRO A 77 3.29 8.47 7.58
CA PRO A 77 2.85 8.62 8.96
C PRO A 77 1.46 8.07 9.20
N TYR A 78 0.55 8.26 8.25
CA TYR A 78 -0.82 7.77 8.33
C TYR A 78 -0.90 6.24 8.16
N ILE A 79 -0.11 5.66 7.25
CA ILE A 79 -0.02 4.20 7.10
C ILE A 79 0.42 3.58 8.42
N ASN A 80 1.49 4.12 9.03
CA ASN A 80 2.00 3.64 10.32
C ASN A 80 0.93 3.73 11.41
N ALA A 81 0.20 4.85 11.48
CA ALA A 81 -0.91 5.04 12.42
C ALA A 81 -2.02 4.01 12.21
N THR A 82 -2.41 3.78 10.97
CA THR A 82 -3.46 2.82 10.62
C THR A 82 -3.06 1.40 11.02
N ILE A 83 -1.79 1.00 10.78
CA ILE A 83 -1.26 -0.28 11.21
C ILE A 83 -1.35 -0.42 12.73
N ILE A 84 -0.86 0.58 13.46
CA ILE A 84 -0.87 0.57 14.93
C ILE A 84 -2.30 0.46 15.46
N ILE A 85 -3.23 1.26 14.94
CA ILE A 85 -4.63 1.22 15.37
C ILE A 85 -5.28 -0.12 15.03
N GLN A 86 -5.03 -0.71 13.87
CA GLN A 86 -5.56 -2.03 13.51
C GLN A 86 -5.02 -3.14 14.43
N LEU A 87 -3.74 -3.09 14.80
CA LEU A 87 -3.16 -4.02 15.78
C LEU A 87 -3.77 -3.81 17.17
N LEU A 88 -3.97 -2.57 17.57
CA LEU A 88 -4.60 -2.22 18.86
C LEU A 88 -6.08 -2.61 18.91
N CYS A 89 -6.80 -2.64 17.78
CA CYS A 89 -8.17 -3.13 17.72
C CYS A 89 -8.30 -4.62 18.11
N VAL A 90 -7.22 -5.40 17.96
CA VAL A 90 -7.20 -6.80 18.41
C VAL A 90 -6.83 -6.91 19.90
N ALA A 91 -5.99 -5.99 20.40
CA ALA A 91 -5.47 -6.03 21.76
C ALA A 91 -6.38 -5.31 22.78
N ILE A 92 -7.11 -4.28 22.36
CA ILE A 92 -7.90 -3.41 23.23
C ILE A 92 -9.40 -3.64 22.98
N PRO A 93 -10.17 -4.21 23.95
CA PRO A 93 -11.60 -4.51 23.78
C PRO A 93 -12.46 -3.29 23.39
N TYR A 94 -12.10 -2.10 23.83
CA TYR A 94 -12.80 -0.85 23.47
C TYR A 94 -12.71 -0.58 21.96
N LEU A 95 -11.51 -0.71 21.37
CA LEU A 95 -11.29 -0.50 19.93
C LEU A 95 -11.89 -1.64 19.10
N GLU A 96 -11.87 -2.88 19.64
CA GLU A 96 -12.54 -4.02 19.02
C GLU A 96 -14.05 -3.79 18.91
N ASN A 97 -14.70 -3.34 19.98
CA ASN A 97 -16.13 -3.01 19.96
C ASN A 97 -16.43 -1.90 18.97
N LEU A 98 -15.59 -0.85 18.94
CA LEU A 98 -15.71 0.26 18.00
C LEU A 98 -15.63 -0.23 16.54
N SER A 99 -14.78 -1.21 16.24
CA SER A 99 -14.66 -1.79 14.89
C SER A 99 -15.92 -2.57 14.47
N LYS A 100 -16.72 -3.05 15.42
CA LYS A 100 -17.96 -3.79 15.21
C LYS A 100 -19.22 -2.90 15.15
N GLU A 101 -19.13 -1.63 15.55
CA GLU A 101 -20.25 -0.67 15.55
C GLU A 101 -20.69 -0.21 14.15
N GLY A 102 -20.10 -0.76 13.08
CA GLY A 102 -20.45 -0.39 11.70
C GLY A 102 -19.85 0.95 11.25
N GLU A 103 -20.63 1.78 10.54
CA GLU A 103 -20.12 3.00 9.91
C GLU A 103 -19.71 4.08 10.93
N GLU A 104 -20.46 4.22 12.02
CA GLU A 104 -20.15 5.19 13.09
C GLU A 104 -18.83 4.86 13.80
N GLY A 105 -18.62 3.58 14.11
CA GLY A 105 -17.38 3.10 14.70
C GLY A 105 -16.18 3.28 13.77
N ARG A 106 -16.37 3.02 12.46
CA ARG A 106 -15.33 3.27 11.44
C ARG A 106 -14.92 4.74 11.37
N GLN A 107 -15.86 5.66 11.40
CA GLN A 107 -15.57 7.09 11.41
C GLN A 107 -14.77 7.52 12.66
N LYS A 108 -15.11 6.98 13.84
CA LYS A 108 -14.35 7.19 15.07
C LYS A 108 -12.93 6.64 14.98
N LEU A 109 -12.77 5.42 14.47
CA LEU A 109 -11.46 4.80 14.24
C LEU A 109 -10.61 5.61 13.25
N THR A 110 -11.20 6.11 12.17
CA THR A 110 -10.51 6.99 11.21
C THR A 110 -10.03 8.28 11.87
N LYS A 111 -10.85 8.90 12.74
CA LYS A 111 -10.43 10.08 13.51
C LYS A 111 -9.25 9.77 14.43
N ILE A 112 -9.30 8.65 15.17
CA ILE A 112 -8.18 8.21 16.03
C ILE A 112 -6.93 8.00 15.19
N SER A 113 -7.04 7.32 14.05
CA SER A 113 -5.91 7.10 13.12
C SER A 113 -5.34 8.42 12.59
N ASN A 114 -6.17 9.42 12.31
CA ASN A 114 -5.71 10.75 11.87
C ASN A 114 -4.92 11.47 12.98
N TYR A 115 -5.38 11.45 14.23
CA TYR A 115 -4.66 12.06 15.35
C TYR A 115 -3.35 11.34 15.65
N THR A 116 -3.38 10.00 15.67
CA THR A 116 -2.17 9.19 15.82
C THR A 116 -1.19 9.43 14.67
N GLY A 117 -1.70 9.56 13.45
CA GLY A 117 -0.91 9.92 12.26
C GLY A 117 -0.26 11.29 12.38
N ALA A 118 -0.94 12.28 12.98
CA ALA A 118 -0.36 13.59 13.24
C ALA A 118 0.79 13.52 14.25
N ALA A 119 0.63 12.75 15.33
CA ALA A 119 1.68 12.55 16.32
C ALA A 119 2.91 11.84 15.70
N ILE A 120 2.69 10.80 14.91
CA ILE A 120 3.75 10.09 14.19
C ILE A 120 4.42 10.99 13.16
N ALA A 121 3.65 11.82 12.44
CA ALA A 121 4.20 12.77 11.47
C ALA A 121 5.15 13.77 12.16
N LEU A 122 4.79 14.25 13.33
CA LEU A 122 5.64 15.16 14.11
C LEU A 122 6.94 14.46 14.55
N LEU A 123 6.85 13.23 15.07
CA LEU A 123 8.04 12.46 15.46
C LEU A 123 8.96 12.19 14.26
N LEU A 124 8.40 11.77 13.12
CA LEU A 124 9.17 11.53 11.89
C LEU A 124 9.77 12.82 11.32
N SER A 125 9.06 13.95 11.42
CA SER A 125 9.57 15.26 10.99
C SER A 125 10.78 15.69 11.80
N ILE A 126 10.73 15.53 13.13
CA ILE A 126 11.85 15.81 14.03
C ILE A 126 13.03 14.92 13.69
N ALA A 127 12.76 13.65 13.51
CA ALA A 127 13.76 12.66 13.18
C ALA A 127 14.46 12.98 11.84
N TYR A 128 13.67 13.33 10.81
CA TYR A 128 14.20 13.69 9.50
C TYR A 128 14.99 15.01 9.53
N TYR A 129 14.56 15.98 10.34
CA TYR A 129 15.32 17.20 10.59
C TYR A 129 16.72 16.91 11.15
N PHE A 130 16.86 15.96 12.11
CA PHE A 130 18.17 15.58 12.62
C PHE A 130 19.06 14.92 11.56
N ILE A 131 18.52 14.13 10.66
CA ILE A 131 19.27 13.57 9.53
C ILE A 131 19.80 14.72 8.65
N ILE A 132 18.93 15.64 8.24
CA ILE A 132 19.28 16.80 7.39
C ILE A 132 20.38 17.65 8.07
N ARG A 133 20.27 17.89 9.37
CA ARG A 133 21.25 18.64 10.15
C ARG A 133 22.62 17.98 10.17
N ARG A 134 22.67 16.66 10.37
CA ARG A 134 23.93 15.89 10.38
C ARG A 134 24.65 15.91 9.04
N MET A 135 23.90 15.98 7.96
CA MET A 135 24.45 16.02 6.61
C MET A 135 24.97 17.39 6.20
N GLY A 136 24.82 18.39 7.06
CA GLY A 136 25.22 19.75 6.72
C GLY A 136 24.36 20.39 5.60
N ALA A 137 23.17 19.85 5.36
CA ALA A 137 22.25 20.35 4.33
C ALA A 137 21.39 21.54 4.79
N LEU A 138 21.62 22.05 6.01
CA LEU A 138 20.93 23.23 6.54
C LEU A 138 21.69 24.50 6.15
N LYS A 139 20.95 25.53 5.76
CA LYS A 139 21.52 26.87 5.50
C LYS A 139 21.98 27.58 6.76
N TYR A 140 21.25 27.37 7.88
CA TYR A 140 21.52 28.01 9.17
C TYR A 140 21.59 26.92 10.25
N THR A 141 22.78 26.78 10.86
CA THR A 141 23.05 25.73 11.87
C THR A 141 23.12 26.29 13.28
N ASP A 142 23.49 27.58 13.44
CA ASP A 142 23.86 28.18 14.72
C ASP A 142 22.95 29.34 15.13
N GLY A 143 22.84 29.54 16.44
CA GLY A 143 22.12 30.65 17.03
C GLY A 143 20.61 30.56 16.90
N PHE A 144 19.95 31.70 17.09
CA PHE A 144 18.45 31.81 16.99
C PHE A 144 17.93 31.43 15.59
N ALA A 145 18.68 31.77 14.53
CA ALA A 145 18.31 31.44 13.16
C ALA A 145 18.29 29.92 12.93
N GLY A 146 19.20 29.15 13.54
CA GLY A 146 19.20 27.69 13.49
C GLY A 146 18.00 27.05 14.18
N ILE A 147 17.61 27.56 15.35
CA ILE A 147 16.43 27.05 16.07
C ILE A 147 15.15 27.39 15.28
N PHE A 148 15.02 28.62 14.80
CA PHE A 148 13.88 29.05 14.02
C PHE A 148 13.73 28.23 12.72
N SER A 149 14.84 28.02 11.98
CA SER A 149 14.82 27.18 10.78
C SER A 149 14.39 25.75 11.08
N GLY A 150 14.84 25.16 12.21
CA GLY A 150 14.43 23.84 12.65
C GLY A 150 12.93 23.73 12.92
N ILE A 151 12.34 24.70 13.63
CA ILE A 151 10.91 24.74 13.91
C ILE A 151 10.10 24.85 12.61
N VAL A 152 10.53 25.73 11.70
CA VAL A 152 9.84 25.89 10.40
C VAL A 152 9.91 24.60 9.57
N ILE A 153 11.05 23.94 9.50
CA ILE A 153 11.23 22.70 8.75
C ILE A 153 10.32 21.59 9.30
N VAL A 154 10.33 21.39 10.64
CA VAL A 154 9.48 20.38 11.29
C VAL A 154 8.01 20.69 11.09
N ALA A 155 7.61 21.95 11.23
CA ALA A 155 6.23 22.38 10.99
C ALA A 155 5.80 22.14 9.52
N CYS A 156 6.65 22.47 8.54
CA CYS A 156 6.38 22.25 7.13
C CYS A 156 6.20 20.75 6.80
N PHE A 157 7.07 19.88 7.29
CA PHE A 157 6.95 18.44 7.06
C PHE A 157 5.70 17.85 7.73
N THR A 158 5.41 18.25 8.97
CA THR A 158 4.22 17.78 9.69
C THR A 158 2.93 18.25 9.02
N ALA A 159 2.85 19.53 8.68
CA ALA A 159 1.70 20.09 7.97
C ALA A 159 1.52 19.44 6.59
N GLY A 160 2.62 19.22 5.87
CA GLY A 160 2.61 18.56 4.56
C GLY A 160 2.05 17.14 4.64
N ALA A 161 2.49 16.33 5.60
CA ALA A 161 2.00 14.97 5.81
C ALA A 161 0.49 14.95 6.16
N GLN A 162 0.02 15.89 7.00
CA GLN A 162 -1.40 16.01 7.33
C GLN A 162 -2.23 16.45 6.12
N PHE A 163 -1.70 17.35 5.31
CA PHE A 163 -2.37 17.80 4.10
C PHE A 163 -2.50 16.66 3.06
N VAL A 164 -1.47 15.83 2.91
CA VAL A 164 -1.53 14.62 2.06
C VAL A 164 -2.58 13.64 2.57
N THR A 165 -2.65 13.41 3.89
CA THR A 165 -3.69 12.56 4.49
C THR A 165 -5.09 13.13 4.24
N TRP A 166 -5.27 14.44 4.40
CA TRP A 166 -6.53 15.11 4.10
C TRP A 166 -6.93 14.96 2.62
N MET A 167 -5.98 15.14 1.69
CA MET A 167 -6.23 14.92 0.26
C MET A 167 -6.66 13.48 -0.03
N GLY A 168 -6.04 12.47 0.59
CA GLY A 168 -6.47 11.08 0.50
C GLY A 168 -7.91 10.88 0.94
N ASN A 169 -8.26 11.38 2.13
CA ASN A 169 -9.62 11.31 2.66
C ASN A 169 -10.65 12.05 1.78
N GLN A 170 -10.26 13.12 1.08
CA GLN A 170 -11.13 13.80 0.12
C GLN A 170 -11.39 12.95 -1.14
N ILE A 171 -10.40 12.20 -1.61
CA ILE A 171 -10.62 11.25 -2.72
C ILE A 171 -11.58 10.15 -2.27
N ASP A 172 -11.43 9.60 -1.05
CA ASP A 172 -12.33 8.58 -0.52
C ASP A 172 -13.78 9.08 -0.43
N ALA A 173 -13.98 10.32 -0.02
CA ALA A 173 -15.31 10.91 0.14
C ALA A 173 -15.96 11.33 -1.18
N LYS A 174 -15.23 11.93 -2.10
CA LYS A 174 -15.77 12.61 -3.30
C LYS A 174 -15.23 12.07 -4.62
N GLY A 175 -14.17 11.27 -4.58
CA GLY A 175 -13.49 10.71 -5.75
C GLY A 175 -13.95 9.30 -6.11
N ILE A 176 -13.03 8.54 -6.71
CA ILE A 176 -13.17 7.14 -7.08
C ILE A 176 -11.96 6.36 -6.58
N GLY A 177 -12.21 5.18 -5.99
CA GLY A 177 -11.15 4.31 -5.47
C GLY A 177 -10.68 4.72 -4.07
N ASN A 178 -9.58 4.10 -3.62
CA ASN A 178 -8.95 4.42 -2.33
C ASN A 178 -7.93 5.55 -2.51
N GLY A 179 -8.18 6.71 -1.90
CA GLY A 179 -7.38 7.92 -2.10
C GLY A 179 -5.92 7.77 -1.70
N LEU A 180 -5.65 7.12 -0.57
CA LEU A 180 -4.29 6.91 -0.10
C LEU A 180 -3.51 5.97 -1.03
N SER A 181 -4.14 4.89 -1.48
CA SER A 181 -3.55 3.97 -2.45
C SER A 181 -3.26 4.66 -3.78
N LEU A 182 -4.17 5.53 -4.24
CA LEU A 182 -3.97 6.34 -5.46
C LEU A 182 -2.82 7.34 -5.32
N MET A 183 -2.62 7.92 -4.14
CA MET A 183 -1.49 8.79 -3.89
C MET A 183 -0.15 8.06 -3.94
N ILE A 184 -0.08 6.86 -3.33
CA ILE A 184 1.11 5.99 -3.43
C ILE A 184 1.36 5.61 -4.89
N PHE A 185 0.32 5.21 -5.61
CA PHE A 185 0.39 4.92 -7.04
C PHE A 185 0.95 6.10 -7.84
N ALA A 186 0.43 7.31 -7.63
CA ALA A 186 0.91 8.52 -8.29
C ALA A 186 2.38 8.84 -7.94
N GLY A 187 2.80 8.56 -6.70
CA GLY A 187 4.19 8.66 -6.28
C GLY A 187 5.09 7.71 -7.07
N ILE A 188 4.74 6.42 -7.10
CA ILE A 188 5.53 5.40 -7.77
C ILE A 188 5.61 5.64 -9.28
N VAL A 189 4.49 5.96 -9.92
CA VAL A 189 4.45 6.25 -11.37
C VAL A 189 5.29 7.48 -11.73
N ALA A 190 5.33 8.47 -10.85
CA ALA A 190 6.12 9.67 -11.11
C ALA A 190 7.64 9.43 -11.00
N ASP A 191 8.08 8.44 -10.26
CA ASP A 191 9.49 8.07 -10.15
C ASP A 191 9.97 7.17 -11.33
N TRP A 192 9.10 6.88 -12.28
CA TRP A 192 9.44 6.07 -13.47
C TRP A 192 10.51 6.71 -14.36
N SER A 193 10.74 8.00 -14.25
CA SER A 193 11.88 8.66 -14.92
C SER A 193 13.23 8.08 -14.47
N ARG A 194 13.35 7.66 -13.21
CA ARG A 194 14.56 6.99 -12.68
C ARG A 194 14.75 5.58 -13.24
N VAL A 195 13.66 4.92 -13.58
CA VAL A 195 13.73 3.62 -14.26
C VAL A 195 14.36 3.79 -15.65
N GLY A 196 13.94 4.84 -16.37
CA GLY A 196 14.55 5.20 -17.65
C GLY A 196 16.05 5.50 -17.53
N SER A 197 16.48 6.24 -16.51
CA SER A 197 17.90 6.50 -16.27
C SER A 197 18.68 5.23 -15.90
N SER A 198 18.08 4.34 -15.11
CA SER A 198 18.72 3.03 -14.79
C SER A 198 18.91 2.16 -16.04
N PHE A 199 17.95 2.15 -16.96
CA PHE A 199 18.12 1.48 -18.25
C PHE A 199 19.21 2.12 -19.11
N GLN A 200 19.31 3.44 -19.10
CA GLN A 200 20.35 4.18 -19.81
C GLN A 200 21.75 3.89 -19.23
N ASP A 201 21.87 3.82 -17.92
CA ASP A 201 23.12 3.42 -17.23
C ASP A 201 23.52 1.99 -17.57
N MET A 202 22.58 1.04 -17.68
CA MET A 202 22.86 -0.32 -18.14
C MET A 202 23.33 -0.33 -19.60
N LEU A 203 22.73 0.44 -20.48
CA LEU A 203 23.12 0.58 -21.86
C LEU A 203 24.54 1.16 -21.99
N THR A 204 24.88 2.17 -21.22
CA THR A 204 26.23 2.75 -21.21
C THR A 204 27.28 1.75 -20.70
N ARG A 205 26.97 0.95 -19.69
CA ARG A 205 27.84 -0.13 -19.20
C ARG A 205 27.99 -1.26 -20.23
N ALA A 206 26.92 -1.60 -20.95
CA ALA A 206 26.97 -2.56 -22.05
C ALA A 206 27.91 -2.09 -23.18
N GLN A 207 27.83 -0.81 -23.55
CA GLN A 207 28.70 -0.17 -24.54
C GLN A 207 30.17 -0.07 -24.09
N ALA A 208 30.39 0.04 -22.76
CA ALA A 208 31.73 0.07 -22.16
C ALA A 208 32.43 -1.29 -22.08
N GLY A 209 31.86 -2.37 -22.69
CA GLY A 209 32.45 -3.68 -22.77
C GLY A 209 31.84 -4.78 -21.90
N ALA A 210 30.83 -4.45 -21.09
CA ALA A 210 30.11 -5.44 -20.27
C ALA A 210 28.95 -6.07 -21.07
N SER A 211 29.27 -6.96 -22.02
CA SER A 211 28.30 -7.55 -22.98
C SER A 211 27.10 -8.26 -22.36
N GLY A 212 27.21 -8.71 -21.10
CA GLY A 212 26.10 -9.36 -20.36
C GLY A 212 24.86 -8.47 -20.19
N TYR A 213 25.01 -7.14 -20.16
CA TYR A 213 23.88 -6.22 -20.02
C TYR A 213 22.95 -6.17 -21.24
N TYR A 214 23.43 -6.52 -22.44
CA TYR A 214 22.58 -6.62 -23.64
C TYR A 214 21.49 -7.70 -23.51
N ILE A 215 21.80 -8.80 -22.83
CA ILE A 215 20.84 -9.89 -22.57
C ILE A 215 19.98 -9.56 -21.34
N MET A 216 20.56 -8.87 -20.35
CA MET A 216 19.92 -8.57 -19.09
C MET A 216 18.78 -7.54 -19.24
N ILE A 217 18.94 -6.52 -20.09
CA ILE A 217 17.89 -5.50 -20.33
C ILE A 217 16.59 -6.15 -20.84
N PRO A 218 16.57 -6.91 -21.96
CA PRO A 218 15.35 -7.55 -22.42
C PRO A 218 14.81 -8.58 -21.43
N ALA A 219 15.69 -9.33 -20.73
CA ALA A 219 15.27 -10.26 -19.70
C ALA A 219 14.50 -9.58 -18.55
N MET A 220 14.95 -8.41 -18.11
CA MET A 220 14.25 -7.61 -17.07
C MET A 220 12.88 -7.11 -17.55
N VAL A 221 12.78 -6.65 -18.80
CA VAL A 221 11.50 -6.22 -19.37
C VAL A 221 10.52 -7.37 -19.45
N ILE A 222 10.97 -8.54 -19.93
CA ILE A 222 10.15 -9.76 -19.99
C ILE A 222 9.71 -10.17 -18.59
N LEU A 223 10.62 -10.16 -17.62
CA LEU A 223 10.30 -10.48 -16.22
C LEU A 223 9.25 -9.54 -15.64
N ALA A 224 9.38 -8.23 -15.88
CA ALA A 224 8.40 -7.24 -15.42
C ALA A 224 7.02 -7.49 -16.07
N LEU A 225 6.96 -7.79 -17.36
CA LEU A 225 5.71 -8.14 -18.03
C LEU A 225 5.08 -9.43 -17.48
N VAL A 226 5.89 -10.47 -17.27
CA VAL A 226 5.44 -11.73 -16.66
C VAL A 226 4.90 -11.47 -15.24
N ALA A 227 5.59 -10.65 -14.43
CA ALA A 227 5.14 -10.29 -13.09
C ALA A 227 3.81 -9.55 -13.14
N VAL A 228 3.62 -8.59 -14.05
CA VAL A 228 2.33 -7.88 -14.22
C VAL A 228 1.21 -8.86 -14.56
N VAL A 229 1.41 -9.73 -15.56
CA VAL A 229 0.41 -10.73 -15.97
C VAL A 229 0.07 -11.67 -14.80
N PHE A 230 1.08 -12.12 -14.07
CA PHE A 230 0.92 -12.99 -12.91
C PHE A 230 0.10 -12.31 -11.80
N VAL A 231 0.42 -11.05 -11.49
CA VAL A 231 -0.34 -10.24 -10.51
C VAL A 231 -1.80 -10.07 -10.95
N VAL A 232 -2.04 -9.74 -12.22
CA VAL A 232 -3.41 -9.55 -12.75
C VAL A 232 -4.22 -10.84 -12.65
N ILE A 233 -3.67 -11.99 -13.06
CA ILE A 233 -4.36 -13.28 -12.99
C ILE A 233 -4.73 -13.63 -11.56
N LEU A 234 -3.79 -13.51 -10.61
CA LEU A 234 -4.04 -13.91 -9.22
C LEU A 234 -4.89 -12.92 -8.44
N THR A 235 -4.82 -11.62 -8.75
CA THR A 235 -5.71 -10.63 -8.15
C THR A 235 -7.15 -10.78 -8.64
N ASN A 236 -7.36 -11.30 -9.86
CA ASN A 236 -8.68 -11.60 -10.40
C ASN A 236 -9.17 -13.02 -10.06
N ALA A 237 -8.29 -13.90 -9.60
CA ALA A 237 -8.64 -15.26 -9.24
C ALA A 237 -9.58 -15.29 -8.04
N GLU A 238 -10.69 -16.04 -8.16
CA GLU A 238 -11.68 -16.21 -7.11
C GLU A 238 -12.08 -17.68 -6.95
N ARG A 239 -12.30 -18.11 -5.70
CA ARG A 239 -12.94 -19.38 -5.40
C ARG A 239 -14.43 -19.16 -5.19
N ARG A 240 -15.26 -19.75 -6.04
CA ARG A 240 -16.72 -19.67 -5.94
C ARG A 240 -17.25 -20.81 -5.09
N ILE A 241 -17.90 -20.48 -3.97
CA ILE A 241 -18.60 -21.43 -3.11
C ILE A 241 -20.07 -21.44 -3.57
N PRO A 242 -20.60 -22.58 -4.05
CA PRO A 242 -22.00 -22.64 -4.47
C PRO A 242 -22.93 -22.51 -3.27
N VAL A 243 -23.98 -21.70 -3.42
CA VAL A 243 -25.04 -21.50 -2.43
C VAL A 243 -26.38 -21.70 -3.10
N GLN A 244 -27.27 -22.43 -2.43
CA GLN A 244 -28.64 -22.61 -2.86
C GLN A 244 -29.59 -21.88 -1.90
N TYR A 245 -30.46 -21.06 -2.46
CA TYR A 245 -31.51 -20.39 -1.70
C TYR A 245 -32.81 -21.17 -1.83
N ALA A 246 -33.51 -21.35 -0.68
CA ALA A 246 -34.81 -22.03 -0.68
C ALA A 246 -35.81 -21.26 -1.56
N LYS A 247 -36.61 -22.01 -2.34
CA LYS A 247 -37.69 -21.44 -3.13
C LYS A 247 -38.78 -20.90 -2.20
N ARG A 248 -39.19 -19.66 -2.38
CA ARG A 248 -40.27 -19.03 -1.64
C ARG A 248 -41.51 -18.92 -2.53
N VAL A 249 -42.60 -19.52 -2.11
CA VAL A 249 -43.89 -19.39 -2.80
C VAL A 249 -44.65 -18.25 -2.15
N VAL A 250 -44.93 -17.20 -2.89
CA VAL A 250 -45.79 -16.08 -2.47
C VAL A 250 -47.03 -16.06 -3.39
N GLY A 251 -48.16 -16.56 -2.88
CA GLY A 251 -49.34 -16.76 -3.66
C GLY A 251 -49.16 -17.84 -4.74
N ARG A 252 -49.51 -17.53 -5.99
CA ARG A 252 -49.36 -18.42 -7.16
C ARG A 252 -47.98 -18.30 -7.86
N LYS A 253 -47.12 -17.38 -7.42
CA LYS A 253 -45.81 -17.17 -8.04
C LYS A 253 -44.70 -17.74 -7.19
N MET A 254 -43.81 -18.50 -7.83
CA MET A 254 -42.65 -19.09 -7.22
C MET A 254 -41.46 -18.09 -7.37
N TYR A 255 -40.95 -17.58 -6.25
CA TYR A 255 -39.77 -16.71 -6.22
C TYR A 255 -38.61 -17.46 -5.60
N GLY A 256 -37.41 -17.31 -6.15
CA GLY A 256 -36.18 -17.93 -5.65
C GLY A 256 -35.85 -19.27 -6.31
N GLY A 257 -34.85 -19.95 -5.77
CA GLY A 257 -34.30 -21.18 -6.36
C GLY A 257 -33.17 -20.93 -7.36
N GLN A 258 -32.64 -19.70 -7.43
CA GLN A 258 -31.42 -19.43 -8.17
C GLN A 258 -30.22 -20.00 -7.40
N ALA A 259 -29.40 -20.80 -8.10
CA ALA A 259 -28.10 -21.16 -7.63
C ALA A 259 -27.21 -19.91 -7.71
N SER A 260 -26.70 -19.49 -6.58
CA SER A 260 -25.78 -18.37 -6.46
C SER A 260 -24.44 -18.87 -5.93
N TYR A 261 -23.45 -18.02 -5.86
CA TYR A 261 -22.15 -18.37 -5.28
C TYR A 261 -21.58 -17.23 -4.44
N ILE A 262 -20.81 -17.58 -3.44
CA ILE A 262 -20.00 -16.63 -2.66
C ILE A 262 -18.63 -16.58 -3.33
N PRO A 263 -18.24 -15.43 -3.92
CA PRO A 263 -16.90 -15.28 -4.48
C PRO A 263 -15.89 -14.97 -3.34
N ILE A 264 -14.90 -15.83 -3.18
CA ILE A 264 -13.76 -15.61 -2.28
C ILE A 264 -12.53 -15.35 -3.15
N LYS A 265 -12.01 -14.13 -3.13
CA LYS A 265 -10.83 -13.74 -3.90
C LYS A 265 -9.57 -14.42 -3.34
N VAL A 266 -8.63 -14.81 -4.19
CA VAL A 266 -7.34 -15.38 -3.75
C VAL A 266 -6.51 -14.31 -3.03
N ASN A 267 -6.46 -13.11 -3.57
CA ASN A 267 -5.85 -11.95 -2.91
C ASN A 267 -6.93 -11.10 -2.23
N MET A 268 -7.36 -11.51 -1.03
CA MET A 268 -8.38 -10.80 -0.24
C MET A 268 -7.82 -9.56 0.45
N SER A 269 -6.57 -9.60 0.84
CA SER A 269 -5.90 -8.54 1.59
C SER A 269 -5.34 -7.42 0.70
N GLY A 270 -5.34 -7.62 -0.63
CA GLY A 270 -4.77 -6.66 -1.57
C GLY A 270 -3.26 -6.48 -1.38
N VAL A 271 -2.80 -5.25 -1.44
CA VAL A 271 -1.38 -4.87 -1.28
C VAL A 271 -0.99 -4.50 0.16
N MET A 272 -1.96 -4.41 1.07
CA MET A 272 -1.74 -3.94 2.45
C MET A 272 -0.72 -4.78 3.24
N PRO A 273 -0.71 -6.13 3.20
CA PRO A 273 0.29 -6.92 3.92
C PRO A 273 1.73 -6.61 3.53
N ILE A 274 1.96 -6.31 2.26
CA ILE A 274 3.29 -5.96 1.75
C ILE A 274 3.73 -4.59 2.28
N ILE A 275 2.82 -3.61 2.24
CA ILE A 275 3.10 -2.27 2.76
C ILE A 275 3.40 -2.34 4.26
N PHE A 276 2.63 -3.13 5.03
CA PHE A 276 2.84 -3.32 6.46
C PHE A 276 4.16 -4.02 6.77
N ALA A 277 4.47 -5.10 6.05
CA ALA A 277 5.72 -5.83 6.20
C ALA A 277 6.94 -4.94 5.88
N SER A 278 6.89 -4.20 4.77
CA SER A 278 7.98 -3.29 4.38
C SER A 278 8.18 -2.15 5.39
N THR A 279 7.10 -1.60 5.91
CA THR A 279 7.14 -0.55 6.93
C THR A 279 7.76 -1.07 8.22
N LEU A 280 7.33 -2.24 8.70
CA LEU A 280 7.85 -2.81 9.94
C LEU A 280 9.32 -3.24 9.82
N CYS A 281 9.70 -3.85 8.69
CA CYS A 281 11.10 -4.18 8.40
C CYS A 281 12.00 -2.94 8.28
N GLY A 282 11.42 -1.81 7.86
CA GLY A 282 12.16 -0.55 7.73
C GLY A 282 12.39 0.21 9.03
N LEU A 283 11.54 -0.01 10.05
CA LEU A 283 11.66 0.69 11.33
C LEU A 283 13.03 0.53 12.01
N PRO A 284 13.62 -0.69 12.11
CA PRO A 284 14.94 -0.85 12.73
C PRO A 284 16.02 -0.04 12.00
N ASN A 285 16.06 -0.07 10.67
CA ASN A 285 17.01 0.71 9.88
C ASN A 285 16.85 2.22 10.08
N MET A 286 15.61 2.67 10.17
CA MET A 286 15.28 4.06 10.42
C MET A 286 15.78 4.48 11.82
N ILE A 287 15.50 3.68 12.85
CA ILE A 287 15.99 3.91 14.21
C ILE A 287 17.52 3.87 14.25
N GLY A 288 18.16 2.91 13.57
CA GLY A 288 19.62 2.81 13.47
C GLY A 288 20.26 4.05 12.85
N SER A 289 19.62 4.61 11.81
CA SER A 289 20.07 5.86 11.18
C SER A 289 19.98 7.07 12.11
N PHE A 290 19.01 7.07 13.06
CA PHE A 290 18.90 8.13 14.07
C PHE A 290 19.91 7.99 15.19
N LEU A 291 20.15 6.79 15.69
CA LEU A 291 21.03 6.54 16.82
C LEU A 291 22.50 6.73 16.46
N ASN A 292 22.85 6.67 15.17
CA ASN A 292 24.22 6.83 14.66
C ASN A 292 25.26 6.07 15.50
N LEU A 293 25.03 4.76 15.65
CA LEU A 293 25.86 3.91 16.49
C LEU A 293 27.19 3.64 15.79
N ASP A 294 28.26 4.15 16.35
CA ASP A 294 29.63 3.84 15.91
C ASP A 294 29.87 2.33 16.07
N ALA A 295 30.25 1.67 14.98
CA ALA A 295 30.54 0.24 14.98
C ALA A 295 31.62 -0.17 15.99
N THR A 296 32.52 0.74 16.31
CA THR A 296 33.61 0.54 17.29
C THR A 296 33.12 0.59 18.73
N LYS A 297 32.09 1.42 19.03
CA LYS A 297 31.58 1.59 20.41
C LYS A 297 30.44 0.63 20.74
N HIS A 298 29.65 0.23 19.76
CA HIS A 298 28.44 -0.58 19.95
C HIS A 298 28.35 -1.71 18.92
N PRO A 299 29.24 -2.72 18.92
CA PRO A 299 29.29 -3.75 17.86
C PRO A 299 28.01 -4.61 17.77
N TYR A 300 27.35 -4.89 18.90
CA TYR A 300 26.11 -5.69 18.91
C TYR A 300 24.94 -4.96 18.27
N TRP A 301 24.78 -3.68 18.53
CA TRP A 301 23.71 -2.88 17.94
C TRP A 301 23.92 -2.65 16.45
N THR A 302 25.14 -2.39 16.03
CA THR A 302 25.45 -2.25 14.60
C THR A 302 25.28 -3.57 13.85
N ALA A 303 25.62 -4.72 14.47
CA ALA A 303 25.35 -6.03 13.90
C ALA A 303 23.82 -6.28 13.78
N PHE A 304 23.04 -5.91 14.81
CA PHE A 304 21.57 -6.03 14.77
C PHE A 304 20.98 -5.20 13.63
N PHE A 305 21.34 -3.93 13.49
CA PHE A 305 20.83 -3.08 12.40
C PHE A 305 21.31 -3.52 11.02
N ARG A 306 22.51 -4.09 10.92
CA ARG A 306 23.03 -4.66 9.67
C ARG A 306 22.22 -5.84 9.16
N VAL A 307 21.64 -6.62 10.06
CA VAL A 307 20.74 -7.73 9.73
C VAL A 307 19.49 -7.22 9.00
N PHE A 308 18.95 -6.05 9.40
CA PHE A 308 17.80 -5.42 8.77
C PHE A 308 18.15 -4.59 7.53
N ASN A 309 19.39 -4.68 7.03
CA ASN A 309 19.74 -4.01 5.80
C ASN A 309 19.09 -4.72 4.60
N TYR A 310 18.60 -3.95 3.64
CA TYR A 310 17.83 -4.41 2.47
C TYR A 310 18.51 -5.53 1.67
N ASN A 311 19.86 -5.55 1.63
CA ASN A 311 20.67 -6.56 0.91
C ASN A 311 21.00 -7.79 1.78
N SER A 312 20.36 -7.97 2.95
CA SER A 312 20.62 -9.13 3.81
C SER A 312 19.62 -10.25 3.51
N VAL A 313 20.10 -11.48 3.38
CA VAL A 313 19.26 -12.68 3.26
C VAL A 313 18.29 -12.79 4.44
N LEU A 314 18.74 -12.40 5.63
CA LEU A 314 17.92 -12.42 6.83
C LEU A 314 16.77 -11.41 6.77
N TYR A 315 17.01 -10.23 6.18
CA TYR A 315 15.96 -9.25 5.89
C TYR A 315 14.88 -9.87 4.98
N LEU A 316 15.28 -10.54 3.90
CA LEU A 316 14.37 -11.19 2.97
C LEU A 316 13.50 -12.27 3.68
N VAL A 317 14.10 -13.10 4.53
CA VAL A 317 13.38 -14.13 5.28
C VAL A 317 12.37 -13.50 6.24
N VAL A 318 12.78 -12.51 7.04
CA VAL A 318 11.89 -11.80 7.96
C VAL A 318 10.77 -11.09 7.21
N TYR A 319 11.09 -10.47 6.09
CA TYR A 319 10.12 -9.77 5.24
C TYR A 319 9.04 -10.73 4.70
N VAL A 320 9.45 -11.88 4.16
CA VAL A 320 8.51 -12.93 3.68
C VAL A 320 7.64 -13.45 4.82
N LEU A 321 8.21 -13.74 5.99
CA LEU A 321 7.46 -14.18 7.17
C LEU A 321 6.43 -13.13 7.61
N LEU A 322 6.80 -11.86 7.61
CA LEU A 322 5.89 -10.77 7.95
C LEU A 322 4.78 -10.61 6.91
N ILE A 323 5.06 -10.76 5.61
CA ILE A 323 4.01 -10.75 4.57
C ILE A 323 2.98 -11.84 4.86
N VAL A 324 3.44 -13.08 5.14
CA VAL A 324 2.55 -14.19 5.46
C VAL A 324 1.74 -13.90 6.73
N ALA A 325 2.39 -13.46 7.79
CA ALA A 325 1.73 -13.14 9.06
C ALA A 325 0.68 -12.04 8.89
N PHE A 326 1.02 -10.94 8.24
CA PHE A 326 0.08 -9.84 7.98
C PHE A 326 -1.05 -10.22 7.03
N ASN A 327 -0.79 -11.09 6.05
CA ASN A 327 -1.85 -11.57 5.18
C ASN A 327 -2.92 -12.36 5.96
N TYR A 328 -2.51 -13.28 6.83
CA TYR A 328 -3.43 -13.99 7.72
C TYR A 328 -4.15 -13.06 8.69
N PHE A 329 -3.40 -12.15 9.30
CA PHE A 329 -3.93 -11.16 10.23
C PHE A 329 -5.02 -10.29 9.57
N TYR A 330 -4.74 -9.77 8.38
CA TYR A 330 -5.65 -8.89 7.66
C TYR A 330 -6.93 -9.61 7.22
N VAL A 331 -6.79 -10.84 6.71
CA VAL A 331 -7.94 -11.66 6.33
C VAL A 331 -8.79 -12.03 7.55
N ALA A 332 -8.18 -12.33 8.70
CA ALA A 332 -8.90 -12.65 9.92
C ALA A 332 -9.73 -11.47 10.47
N ILE A 333 -9.23 -10.24 10.32
CA ILE A 333 -9.98 -9.02 10.74
C ILE A 333 -11.09 -8.69 9.74
N GLN A 334 -10.82 -8.82 8.45
CA GLN A 334 -11.75 -8.35 7.41
C GLN A 334 -12.89 -9.34 7.15
N TYR A 335 -12.64 -10.63 7.32
CA TYR A 335 -13.61 -11.68 7.03
C TYR A 335 -13.94 -12.48 8.29
N ASN A 336 -15.18 -12.33 8.78
CA ASN A 336 -15.69 -13.14 9.88
C ASN A 336 -16.54 -14.31 9.32
N PRO A 337 -16.04 -15.55 9.35
CA PRO A 337 -16.77 -16.71 8.82
C PRO A 337 -18.12 -16.95 9.50
N VAL A 338 -18.22 -16.59 10.79
CA VAL A 338 -19.44 -16.75 11.58
C VAL A 338 -20.53 -15.78 11.08
N ASP A 339 -20.16 -14.53 10.81
CA ASP A 339 -21.09 -13.52 10.30
C ASP A 339 -21.57 -13.88 8.90
N ILE A 340 -20.67 -14.37 8.02
CA ILE A 340 -21.03 -14.85 6.69
C ILE A 340 -22.02 -16.01 6.78
N SER A 341 -21.77 -17.00 7.66
CA SER A 341 -22.66 -18.13 7.89
C SER A 341 -24.01 -17.69 8.44
N ASN A 342 -24.05 -16.73 9.37
CA ASN A 342 -25.27 -16.17 9.93
C ASN A 342 -26.09 -15.39 8.90
N GLN A 343 -25.44 -14.62 8.02
CA GLN A 343 -26.11 -13.92 6.91
C GLN A 343 -26.73 -14.92 5.92
N LEU A 344 -26.01 -15.99 5.57
CA LEU A 344 -26.54 -17.06 4.74
C LEU A 344 -27.81 -17.66 5.36
N ARG A 345 -27.77 -17.99 6.67
CA ARG A 345 -28.90 -18.54 7.38
C ARG A 345 -30.10 -17.58 7.41
N LYS A 346 -29.86 -16.29 7.68
CA LYS A 346 -30.91 -15.25 7.66
C LYS A 346 -31.61 -15.15 6.29
N ASN A 347 -30.86 -15.37 5.21
CA ASN A 347 -31.36 -15.32 3.84
C ASN A 347 -31.86 -16.69 3.33
N ASN A 348 -32.01 -17.69 4.22
CA ASN A 348 -32.37 -19.07 3.86
C ASN A 348 -31.48 -19.71 2.78
N GLY A 349 -30.20 -19.30 2.77
CA GLY A 349 -29.15 -19.87 1.92
C GLY A 349 -28.50 -21.08 2.57
N THR A 350 -28.25 -22.13 1.81
CA THR A 350 -27.56 -23.35 2.24
C THR A 350 -26.40 -23.66 1.30
N ILE A 351 -25.31 -24.21 1.84
CA ILE A 351 -24.22 -24.73 1.04
C ILE A 351 -24.55 -26.21 0.73
N PRO A 352 -24.60 -26.62 -0.54
CA PRO A 352 -24.90 -28.01 -0.91
C PRO A 352 -23.98 -29.01 -0.21
N GLY A 353 -24.54 -30.04 0.39
CA GLY A 353 -23.80 -31.09 1.09
C GLY A 353 -23.36 -30.75 2.52
N ILE A 354 -23.69 -29.55 3.05
CA ILE A 354 -23.34 -29.14 4.41
C ILE A 354 -24.61 -28.89 5.22
N ARG A 355 -24.73 -29.52 6.40
CA ARG A 355 -25.89 -29.34 7.28
C ARG A 355 -25.94 -27.90 7.82
N PRO A 356 -27.12 -27.25 7.86
CA PRO A 356 -27.26 -25.92 8.43
C PRO A 356 -26.89 -25.89 9.92
N GLY A 357 -26.22 -24.83 10.36
CA GLY A 357 -25.78 -24.64 11.75
C GLY A 357 -24.31 -24.19 11.83
N LYS A 358 -23.49 -24.84 12.65
CA LYS A 358 -22.06 -24.56 12.81
C LYS A 358 -21.19 -25.06 11.62
N PRO A 359 -21.48 -26.20 10.95
CA PRO A 359 -20.64 -26.73 9.89
C PRO A 359 -20.36 -25.78 8.70
N PRO A 360 -21.30 -24.92 8.22
CA PRO A 360 -21.01 -23.93 7.20
C PRO A 360 -19.91 -22.94 7.60
N SER A 361 -19.90 -22.46 8.85
CA SER A 361 -18.85 -21.59 9.37
C SER A 361 -17.50 -22.28 9.35
N ASP A 362 -17.41 -23.54 9.80
CA ASP A 362 -16.18 -24.32 9.83
C ASP A 362 -15.66 -24.60 8.41
N PHE A 363 -16.55 -24.85 7.46
CA PHE A 363 -16.20 -25.03 6.05
C PHE A 363 -15.63 -23.72 5.44
N ILE A 364 -16.29 -22.58 5.69
CA ILE A 364 -15.84 -21.28 5.22
C ILE A 364 -14.47 -20.96 5.84
N THR A 365 -14.28 -21.18 7.14
CA THR A 365 -13.00 -20.96 7.83
C THR A 365 -11.88 -21.78 7.20
N LYS A 366 -12.09 -23.09 6.97
CA LYS A 366 -11.09 -23.95 6.32
C LYS A 366 -10.77 -23.48 4.90
N THR A 367 -11.77 -23.05 4.15
CA THR A 367 -11.61 -22.57 2.77
C THR A 367 -10.85 -21.25 2.75
N LEU A 368 -11.21 -20.30 3.63
CA LEU A 368 -10.51 -19.03 3.80
C LEU A 368 -9.04 -19.26 4.15
N SER A 369 -8.75 -20.10 5.14
CA SER A 369 -7.36 -20.37 5.56
C SER A 369 -6.49 -20.93 4.42
N LYS A 370 -7.03 -21.87 3.62
CA LYS A 370 -6.30 -22.43 2.48
C LYS A 370 -6.05 -21.39 1.37
N ILE A 371 -7.05 -20.57 1.06
CA ILE A 371 -6.95 -19.53 0.05
C ILE A 371 -5.98 -18.44 0.51
N THR A 372 -6.05 -18.07 1.79
CA THR A 372 -5.12 -17.10 2.39
C THR A 372 -3.68 -17.57 2.31
N LEU A 373 -3.40 -18.87 2.50
CA LEU A 373 -2.06 -19.42 2.33
C LEU A 373 -1.57 -19.24 0.89
N ILE A 374 -2.40 -19.59 -0.09
CA ILE A 374 -2.05 -19.43 -1.51
C ILE A 374 -1.78 -17.95 -1.83
N GLY A 375 -2.64 -17.05 -1.36
CA GLY A 375 -2.46 -15.61 -1.49
C GLY A 375 -1.18 -15.10 -0.84
N ALA A 376 -0.86 -15.59 0.37
CA ALA A 376 0.35 -15.22 1.11
C ALA A 376 1.63 -15.65 0.38
N VAL A 377 1.67 -16.90 -0.10
CA VAL A 377 2.81 -17.42 -0.89
C VAL A 377 2.98 -16.62 -2.19
N PHE A 378 1.87 -16.30 -2.84
CA PHE A 378 1.89 -15.45 -4.03
C PHE A 378 2.49 -14.06 -3.75
N LEU A 379 2.00 -13.37 -2.73
CA LEU A 379 2.51 -12.05 -2.35
C LEU A 379 4.00 -12.12 -1.98
N ALA A 380 4.42 -13.17 -1.29
CA ALA A 380 5.81 -13.42 -0.94
C ALA A 380 6.70 -13.61 -2.18
N ILE A 381 6.27 -14.40 -3.17
CA ILE A 381 7.00 -14.61 -4.42
C ILE A 381 7.15 -13.29 -5.18
N VAL A 382 6.05 -12.56 -5.38
CA VAL A 382 6.09 -11.29 -6.12
C VAL A 382 6.97 -10.25 -5.44
N ALA A 383 7.01 -10.25 -4.11
CA ALA A 383 7.85 -9.33 -3.34
C ALA A 383 9.32 -9.75 -3.32
N ALA A 384 9.61 -11.06 -3.19
CA ALA A 384 10.97 -11.59 -3.01
C ALA A 384 11.76 -11.71 -4.33
N VAL A 385 11.12 -12.13 -5.42
CA VAL A 385 11.81 -12.40 -6.70
C VAL A 385 12.61 -11.21 -7.23
N PRO A 386 12.07 -9.98 -7.30
CA PRO A 386 12.86 -8.84 -7.76
C PRO A 386 14.01 -8.46 -6.82
N MET A 387 13.87 -8.69 -5.51
CA MET A 387 14.95 -8.47 -4.54
C MET A 387 16.12 -9.43 -4.80
N ILE A 388 15.80 -10.72 -4.96
CA ILE A 388 16.82 -11.76 -5.25
C ILE A 388 17.52 -11.47 -6.59
N ILE A 389 16.77 -11.07 -7.61
CA ILE A 389 17.36 -10.74 -8.91
C ILE A 389 18.22 -9.49 -8.81
N GLY A 390 17.80 -8.47 -8.06
CA GLY A 390 18.61 -7.27 -7.81
C GLY A 390 19.95 -7.60 -7.16
N ASP A 391 19.94 -8.46 -6.14
CA ASP A 391 21.17 -8.90 -5.45
C ASP A 391 22.09 -9.73 -6.37
N LEU A 392 21.54 -10.64 -7.16
CA LEU A 392 22.32 -11.48 -8.09
C LEU A 392 22.92 -10.69 -9.25
N THR A 393 22.23 -9.67 -9.72
CA THR A 393 22.65 -8.90 -10.90
C THR A 393 23.49 -7.67 -10.54
N GLY A 394 23.55 -7.31 -9.26
CA GLY A 394 24.22 -6.09 -8.80
C GLY A 394 23.57 -4.80 -9.31
N VAL A 395 22.39 -4.90 -9.91
CA VAL A 395 21.61 -3.77 -10.38
C VAL A 395 20.51 -3.50 -9.37
N SER A 396 20.53 -2.32 -8.79
CA SER A 396 19.44 -1.84 -7.94
C SER A 396 18.20 -1.59 -8.83
N ILE A 397 17.38 -2.64 -9.00
CA ILE A 397 16.10 -2.54 -9.70
C ILE A 397 15.19 -1.73 -8.79
N GLN A 398 15.10 -0.45 -9.04
CA GLN A 398 14.21 0.45 -8.27
C GLN A 398 12.73 0.12 -8.48
N LEU A 399 12.35 -0.55 -9.56
CA LEU A 399 11.05 -1.21 -9.74
C LEU A 399 11.03 -2.55 -8.98
N GLY A 400 11.10 -2.50 -7.66
CA GLY A 400 10.89 -3.70 -6.85
C GLY A 400 9.50 -4.31 -7.09
N GLY A 401 9.37 -5.63 -6.88
CA GLY A 401 8.08 -6.34 -7.02
C GLY A 401 6.95 -5.71 -6.22
N THR A 402 7.27 -5.04 -5.12
CA THR A 402 6.32 -4.27 -4.31
C THR A 402 5.70 -3.12 -5.06
N SER A 403 6.48 -2.34 -5.81
CA SER A 403 5.97 -1.20 -6.59
C SER A 403 5.11 -1.65 -7.77
N LEU A 404 5.52 -2.69 -8.49
CA LEU A 404 4.71 -3.28 -9.55
C LEU A 404 3.38 -3.82 -9.01
N LEU A 405 3.41 -4.50 -7.87
CA LEU A 405 2.21 -5.03 -7.22
C LEU A 405 1.27 -3.92 -6.76
N ILE A 406 1.82 -2.83 -6.19
CA ILE A 406 1.04 -1.66 -5.79
C ILE A 406 0.41 -0.99 -7.03
N ILE A 407 1.20 -0.76 -8.10
CA ILE A 407 0.68 -0.15 -9.33
C ILE A 407 -0.47 -0.97 -9.91
N VAL A 408 -0.26 -2.27 -10.11
CA VAL A 408 -1.26 -3.16 -10.70
C VAL A 408 -2.47 -3.34 -9.78
N GLY A 409 -2.23 -3.53 -8.48
CA GLY A 409 -3.29 -3.69 -7.48
C GLY A 409 -4.21 -2.48 -7.40
N VAL A 410 -3.62 -1.28 -7.27
CA VAL A 410 -4.38 -0.03 -7.19
C VAL A 410 -5.13 0.27 -8.48
N ALA A 411 -4.51 0.01 -9.65
CA ALA A 411 -5.17 0.17 -10.94
C ALA A 411 -6.40 -0.75 -11.07
N LEU A 412 -6.27 -2.04 -10.67
CA LEU A 412 -7.37 -2.99 -10.68
C LEU A 412 -8.47 -2.63 -9.67
N ASP A 413 -8.12 -2.22 -8.46
CA ASP A 413 -9.09 -1.83 -7.43
C ASP A 413 -9.85 -0.57 -7.83
N THR A 414 -9.17 0.38 -8.47
CA THR A 414 -9.81 1.60 -9.00
C THR A 414 -10.76 1.27 -10.15
N ALA A 415 -10.35 0.38 -11.07
CA ALA A 415 -11.20 -0.07 -12.17
C ALA A 415 -12.45 -0.79 -11.65
N ARG A 416 -12.31 -1.67 -10.65
CA ARG A 416 -13.44 -2.35 -10.01
C ARG A 416 -14.37 -1.39 -9.28
N SER A 417 -13.82 -0.40 -8.59
CA SER A 417 -14.61 0.65 -7.95
C SER A 417 -15.46 1.40 -8.98
N LEU A 418 -14.85 1.72 -10.13
CA LEU A 418 -15.54 2.37 -11.23
C LEU A 418 -16.68 1.49 -11.80
N GLU A 419 -16.42 0.20 -12.01
CA GLU A 419 -17.42 -0.78 -12.46
C GLU A 419 -18.56 -0.92 -11.45
N GLY A 420 -18.25 -0.94 -10.15
CA GLY A 420 -19.24 -0.97 -9.08
C GLY A 420 -20.18 0.23 -9.10
N TYR A 421 -19.64 1.44 -9.30
CA TYR A 421 -20.48 2.65 -9.45
C TYR A 421 -21.37 2.62 -10.70
N MET A 422 -20.88 2.06 -11.81
CA MET A 422 -21.66 1.92 -13.04
C MET A 422 -22.81 0.91 -12.87
N THR A 423 -22.53 -0.25 -12.27
CA THR A 423 -23.50 -1.32 -12.05
C THR A 423 -24.61 -0.87 -11.09
N ALA A 424 -24.25 -0.17 -10.01
CA ALA A 424 -25.23 0.35 -9.05
C ALA A 424 -26.23 1.35 -9.67
N ARG A 425 -25.85 2.03 -10.74
CA ARG A 425 -26.76 2.95 -11.47
C ARG A 425 -27.65 2.27 -12.49
N HIS A 426 -27.18 1.24 -13.16
CA HIS A 426 -28.04 0.48 -14.08
C HIS A 426 -29.25 -0.12 -13.37
N HIS A 427 -29.15 -0.42 -12.07
CA HIS A 427 -30.28 -0.90 -11.27
C HIS A 427 -31.23 0.22 -10.80
N LYS A 428 -30.76 1.50 -10.69
CA LYS A 428 -31.63 2.63 -10.32
C LYS A 428 -32.55 3.07 -11.44
N GLY A 429 -32.17 2.89 -12.72
CA GLY A 429 -32.99 3.22 -13.87
C GLY A 429 -34.19 2.27 -14.12
N PHE A 430 -34.39 1.26 -13.27
CA PHE A 430 -35.51 0.34 -13.33
C PHE A 430 -36.64 0.69 -12.33
N LEU A 431 -36.45 1.74 -11.52
CA LEU A 431 -37.39 2.20 -10.49
C LEU A 431 -37.92 3.62 -10.75
N GLU A 432 -37.49 4.29 -11.83
CA GLU A 432 -38.14 5.43 -12.47
C GLU A 432 -38.88 4.97 -13.74
#